data_0f5836aa843dad9eccf9f5dd2ef0a09a
#
_entry.id   0f5836aa843dad9eccf9f5dd2ef0a09a
#
_cell.length_a   1.000
_cell.length_b   1.000
_cell.length_c   1.000
_cell.angle_alpha   90.00
_cell.angle_beta   90.00
_cell.angle_gamma   90.00
#
_symmetry.space_group_name_H-M   'P 1'
#
loop_
_entity.id
_entity.type
_entity.pdbx_description
1 polymer ?
#
loop_
_entity_poly.entity_id
_entity_poly.type
_entity_poly.pdbx_seq_one_letter_code
_entity_poly.pdbx_strand_id
1 'polypeptide(L)'
;FIALLTVAGMTATMAVGCGNSSNGTSDNAADTNTESSDSSLSGTITAAGSSALKPLADDAADSFLNDHPDVSITIDAGGSGEGLKQVSEGTVDIGNSDVAAEDKLDETAAKELVDHQVCVVTMAPIVNKDVAEAGVKSLTKEQLISIFTGKTTNWKDVGGPDEDIVLVTRPESSGTRATFQKYALDGNEEASNTSMETDDSGVLLTNVKSTNGAIGYVALSYLTGDAGVETVAIDDVEPTLEN
;
A
#
# COMPACT_ATOMS: atom_id res chain seq x y z
N PHE A 1 -38.14 -4.88 20.78
CA PHE A 1 -38.98 -3.70 20.42
C PHE A 1 -38.65 -3.34 18.97
N ILE A 2 -39.57 -3.67 18.07
CA ILE A 2 -39.53 -3.44 16.64
C ILE A 2 -40.15 -2.06 16.41
N ALA A 3 -39.43 -1.13 15.79
CA ALA A 3 -39.99 0.12 15.29
C ALA A 3 -39.91 0.09 13.76
N LEU A 4 -41.05 -0.10 13.12
CA LEU A 4 -41.31 -0.02 11.69
C LEU A 4 -41.54 1.45 11.34
N LEU A 5 -40.70 2.06 10.50
CA LEU A 5 -40.96 3.39 9.95
C LEU A 5 -41.25 3.27 8.44
N THR A 6 -42.51 3.45 8.09
CA THR A 6 -43.01 3.59 6.72
C THR A 6 -42.80 5.02 6.25
N VAL A 7 -42.10 5.26 5.16
CA VAL A 7 -42.05 6.55 4.47
C VAL A 7 -42.91 6.48 3.22
N ALA A 8 -43.93 7.32 3.21
CA ALA A 8 -44.90 7.47 2.13
C ALA A 8 -44.32 8.28 0.99
N GLY A 9 -44.51 7.81 -0.26
CA GLY A 9 -44.11 8.48 -1.48
C GLY A 9 -44.95 9.72 -1.78
N MET A 10 -44.31 10.75 -2.31
CA MET A 10 -44.95 11.88 -2.97
C MET A 10 -44.53 11.89 -4.45
N THR A 11 -45.47 11.53 -5.31
CA THR A 11 -45.38 11.74 -6.77
C THR A 11 -45.87 13.15 -7.11
N ALA A 12 -44.98 13.96 -7.68
CA ALA A 12 -45.36 15.26 -8.30
C ALA A 12 -45.40 15.08 -9.79
N THR A 13 -46.61 15.11 -10.33
CA THR A 13 -46.89 15.25 -11.78
C THR A 13 -46.81 16.70 -12.21
N MET A 14 -45.97 17.03 -13.17
CA MET A 14 -46.02 18.34 -13.85
C MET A 14 -46.51 18.18 -15.25
N ALA A 15 -47.53 19.00 -15.56
CA ALA A 15 -48.30 19.03 -16.76
C ALA A 15 -47.56 19.73 -17.91
N VAL A 16 -47.74 19.15 -19.10
CA VAL A 16 -47.31 19.67 -20.40
C VAL A 16 -48.21 20.82 -20.81
N GLY A 17 -47.63 21.96 -21.16
CA GLY A 17 -48.30 23.08 -21.85
C GLY A 17 -47.86 23.15 -23.31
N CYS A 18 -48.75 22.77 -24.22
CA CYS A 18 -48.61 23.04 -25.66
C CYS A 18 -49.09 24.47 -25.99
N GLY A 19 -48.28 25.22 -26.70
CA GLY A 19 -48.67 26.48 -27.34
C GLY A 19 -48.13 26.55 -28.76
N ASN A 20 -49.03 26.74 -29.68
CA ASN A 20 -48.98 26.54 -31.13
C ASN A 20 -48.53 27.76 -31.95
N SER A 21 -47.88 27.46 -33.08
CA SER A 21 -47.82 28.20 -34.38
C SER A 21 -47.01 29.49 -34.52
N SER A 22 -46.07 29.57 -35.44
CA SER A 22 -46.19 29.66 -36.90
C SER A 22 -44.84 29.99 -37.57
N ASN A 23 -44.56 29.23 -38.59
CA ASN A 23 -43.97 29.55 -39.90
C ASN A 23 -42.83 30.58 -40.03
N GLY A 24 -41.69 30.12 -40.55
CA GLY A 24 -40.59 30.93 -41.08
C GLY A 24 -39.41 30.08 -41.51
N THR A 25 -39.36 29.75 -42.79
CA THR A 25 -38.27 29.07 -43.49
C THR A 25 -37.01 29.92 -43.47
N SER A 26 -35.84 29.35 -43.11
CA SER A 26 -34.54 29.51 -43.80
C SER A 26 -33.42 28.74 -43.13
N ASP A 27 -32.82 27.95 -43.91
CA ASP A 27 -31.48 27.36 -43.98
C ASP A 27 -30.44 27.64 -42.90
N ASN A 28 -29.84 26.52 -42.51
CA ASN A 28 -28.40 26.26 -42.43
C ASN A 28 -27.64 26.67 -41.14
N ALA A 29 -27.19 25.69 -40.57
CA ALA A 29 -25.91 25.42 -39.88
C ALA A 29 -26.16 24.52 -38.69
N ALA A 30 -25.79 23.27 -38.84
CA ALA A 30 -25.60 22.34 -37.72
C ALA A 30 -24.41 22.86 -36.90
N ASP A 31 -24.72 23.66 -35.90
CA ASP A 31 -23.80 23.89 -34.78
C ASP A 31 -24.07 22.78 -33.77
N THR A 32 -23.34 21.68 -33.92
CA THR A 32 -23.22 20.67 -32.89
C THR A 32 -22.40 21.30 -31.75
N ASN A 33 -23.09 22.11 -30.96
CA ASN A 33 -22.61 22.49 -29.66
C ASN A 33 -22.62 21.22 -28.79
N THR A 34 -21.56 20.46 -28.87
CA THR A 34 -21.22 19.45 -27.83
C THR A 34 -20.92 20.28 -26.60
N GLU A 35 -21.95 20.62 -25.84
CA GLU A 35 -21.74 20.99 -24.43
C GLU A 35 -21.09 19.77 -23.78
N SER A 36 -19.75 19.80 -23.70
CA SER A 36 -19.06 19.09 -22.67
C SER A 36 -19.61 19.65 -21.37
N SER A 37 -20.58 18.97 -20.79
CA SER A 37 -20.91 19.13 -19.39
C SER A 37 -19.63 18.66 -18.62
N ASP A 38 -18.74 19.60 -18.39
CA ASP A 38 -17.67 19.48 -17.41
C ASP A 38 -18.38 19.45 -16.03
N SER A 39 -19.01 18.31 -15.74
CA SER A 39 -19.50 18.05 -14.40
C SER A 39 -18.25 17.79 -13.56
N SER A 40 -17.81 18.79 -12.79
CA SER A 40 -16.75 18.62 -11.83
C SER A 40 -17.07 17.39 -10.96
N LEU A 41 -16.13 16.44 -10.91
CA LEU A 41 -16.26 15.29 -10.03
C LEU A 41 -16.22 15.79 -8.58
N SER A 42 -17.09 15.24 -7.74
CA SER A 42 -17.13 15.56 -6.32
C SER A 42 -17.51 14.32 -5.52
N GLY A 43 -17.06 14.23 -4.28
CA GLY A 43 -17.34 13.10 -3.39
C GLY A 43 -16.13 12.75 -2.54
N THR A 44 -16.22 11.61 -1.88
CA THR A 44 -15.16 11.10 -0.98
C THR A 44 -14.75 9.72 -1.41
N ILE A 45 -13.44 9.44 -1.43
CA ILE A 45 -12.84 8.14 -1.64
C ILE A 45 -12.03 7.81 -0.39
N THR A 46 -12.21 6.61 0.13
CA THR A 46 -11.46 6.09 1.27
C THR A 46 -10.64 4.88 0.84
N ALA A 47 -9.37 4.85 1.20
CA ALA A 47 -8.47 3.74 0.93
C ALA A 47 -7.73 3.35 2.21
N ALA A 48 -7.47 2.06 2.39
CA ALA A 48 -6.66 1.57 3.49
C ALA A 48 -5.81 0.37 3.06
N GLY A 49 -4.72 0.10 3.77
CA GLY A 49 -3.99 -1.15 3.59
C GLY A 49 -2.47 -1.00 3.55
N SER A 50 -1.84 -1.53 2.49
CA SER A 50 -0.39 -1.61 2.37
C SER A 50 0.31 -0.28 2.62
N SER A 51 1.19 -0.26 3.61
CA SER A 51 2.08 0.87 3.85
C SER A 51 3.19 0.98 2.79
N ALA A 52 3.57 -0.13 2.14
CA ALA A 52 4.57 -0.12 1.07
C ALA A 52 4.05 0.58 -0.20
N LEU A 53 2.75 0.43 -0.50
CA LEU A 53 2.09 1.09 -1.63
C LEU A 53 1.71 2.55 -1.33
N LYS A 54 1.63 2.93 -0.04
CA LYS A 54 1.12 4.25 0.36
C LYS A 54 1.80 5.44 -0.34
N PRO A 55 3.14 5.53 -0.49
CA PRO A 55 3.75 6.67 -1.17
C PRO A 55 3.25 6.86 -2.60
N LEU A 56 3.09 5.78 -3.36
CA LEU A 56 2.53 5.85 -4.72
C LEU A 56 1.06 6.26 -4.72
N ALA A 57 0.29 5.72 -3.77
CA ALA A 57 -1.13 6.05 -3.65
C ALA A 57 -1.35 7.51 -3.26
N ASP A 58 -0.53 8.06 -2.35
CA ASP A 58 -0.56 9.48 -1.97
C ASP A 58 -0.22 10.38 -3.17
N ASP A 59 0.85 10.10 -3.92
CA ASP A 59 1.24 10.87 -5.11
C ASP A 59 0.15 10.82 -6.20
N ALA A 60 -0.48 9.67 -6.39
CA ALA A 60 -1.59 9.51 -7.34
C ALA A 60 -2.82 10.30 -6.90
N ALA A 61 -3.15 10.27 -5.60
CA ALA A 61 -4.24 11.05 -5.04
C ALA A 61 -4.00 12.55 -5.18
N ASP A 62 -2.81 13.04 -4.85
CA ASP A 62 -2.44 14.45 -5.00
C ASP A 62 -2.56 14.90 -6.46
N SER A 63 -2.11 14.08 -7.41
CA SER A 63 -2.25 14.36 -8.84
C SER A 63 -3.73 14.44 -9.26
N PHE A 64 -4.56 13.49 -8.80
CA PHE A 64 -5.99 13.47 -9.10
C PHE A 64 -6.74 14.67 -8.51
N LEU A 65 -6.42 15.06 -7.28
CA LEU A 65 -7.04 16.20 -6.59
C LEU A 65 -6.69 17.55 -7.25
N ASN A 66 -5.53 17.67 -7.92
CA ASN A 66 -5.20 18.86 -8.69
C ASN A 66 -6.20 19.10 -9.86
N ASP A 67 -6.67 18.02 -10.47
CA ASP A 67 -7.64 18.09 -11.58
C ASP A 67 -9.09 18.08 -11.07
N HIS A 68 -9.33 17.56 -9.84
CA HIS A 68 -10.67 17.38 -9.26
C HIS A 68 -10.73 17.91 -7.81
N PRO A 69 -10.69 19.24 -7.61
CA PRO A 69 -10.57 19.85 -6.28
C PRO A 69 -11.79 19.67 -5.36
N ASP A 70 -12.93 19.28 -5.93
CA ASP A 70 -14.17 19.00 -5.18
C ASP A 70 -14.24 17.55 -4.65
N VAL A 71 -13.21 16.72 -4.93
CA VAL A 71 -13.08 15.37 -4.39
C VAL A 71 -12.25 15.38 -3.10
N SER A 72 -12.56 14.49 -2.18
CA SER A 72 -11.74 14.21 -0.98
C SER A 72 -11.23 12.78 -1.02
N ILE A 73 -9.94 12.57 -0.83
CA ILE A 73 -9.32 11.24 -0.79
C ILE A 73 -8.59 11.08 0.53
N THR A 74 -8.84 9.98 1.23
CA THR A 74 -8.14 9.61 2.46
C THR A 74 -7.48 8.25 2.27
N ILE A 75 -6.20 8.12 2.62
CA ILE A 75 -5.43 6.89 2.47
C ILE A 75 -4.75 6.56 3.79
N ASP A 76 -5.17 5.47 4.41
CA ASP A 76 -4.64 5.00 5.68
C ASP A 76 -3.71 3.79 5.49
N ALA A 77 -2.60 3.77 6.23
CA ALA A 77 -1.73 2.60 6.34
C ALA A 77 -2.20 1.69 7.48
N GLY A 78 -2.09 0.37 7.29
CA GLY A 78 -2.52 -0.60 8.30
C GLY A 78 -2.19 -2.04 7.89
N GLY A 79 -1.44 -2.19 6.78
CA GLY A 79 -1.07 -3.47 6.20
C GLY A 79 -2.10 -4.04 5.23
N SER A 80 -1.61 -4.88 4.32
CA SER A 80 -2.42 -5.46 3.24
C SER A 80 -3.63 -6.24 3.76
N GLY A 81 -3.45 -7.03 4.81
CA GLY A 81 -4.56 -7.82 5.39
C GLY A 81 -5.68 -6.95 5.94
N GLU A 82 -5.35 -5.83 6.58
CA GLU A 82 -6.35 -4.89 7.08
C GLU A 82 -7.07 -4.18 5.91
N GLY A 83 -6.33 -3.74 4.89
CA GLY A 83 -6.93 -3.11 3.71
C GLY A 83 -7.88 -4.05 2.96
N LEU A 84 -7.46 -5.29 2.74
CA LEU A 84 -8.29 -6.31 2.08
C LEU A 84 -9.55 -6.62 2.91
N LYS A 85 -9.42 -6.73 4.24
CA LYS A 85 -10.55 -6.92 5.13
C LYS A 85 -11.53 -5.75 5.06
N GLN A 86 -11.05 -4.52 5.19
CA GLN A 86 -11.89 -3.33 5.18
C GLN A 86 -12.64 -3.14 3.85
N VAL A 87 -11.99 -3.38 2.71
CA VAL A 87 -12.66 -3.27 1.41
C VAL A 87 -13.69 -4.41 1.22
N SER A 88 -13.41 -5.63 1.70
CA SER A 88 -14.37 -6.73 1.63
C SER A 88 -15.60 -6.52 2.52
N GLU A 89 -15.46 -5.78 3.62
CA GLU A 89 -16.55 -5.38 4.52
C GLU A 89 -17.26 -4.09 4.05
N GLY A 90 -16.78 -3.43 2.98
CA GLY A 90 -17.31 -2.17 2.46
C GLY A 90 -17.11 -0.97 3.39
N THR A 91 -16.11 -1.01 4.27
CA THR A 91 -15.77 0.10 5.17
C THR A 91 -14.83 1.11 4.52
N VAL A 92 -14.13 0.70 3.47
CA VAL A 92 -13.38 1.57 2.56
C VAL A 92 -13.71 1.23 1.11
N ASP A 93 -13.45 2.17 0.19
CA ASP A 93 -13.73 2.01 -1.23
C ASP A 93 -12.60 1.24 -1.93
N ILE A 94 -11.35 1.37 -1.45
CA ILE A 94 -10.16 0.76 -2.04
C ILE A 94 -9.33 0.08 -0.95
N GLY A 95 -8.99 -1.19 -1.18
CA GLY A 95 -8.04 -1.95 -0.35
C GLY A 95 -6.67 -2.00 -1.02
N ASN A 96 -5.67 -1.35 -0.44
CA ASN A 96 -4.30 -1.39 -0.93
C ASN A 96 -3.59 -2.67 -0.43
N SER A 97 -3.00 -3.45 -1.34
CA SER A 97 -2.36 -4.72 -0.98
C SER A 97 -1.10 -5.00 -1.79
N ASP A 98 -0.11 -5.65 -1.15
CA ASP A 98 1.10 -6.18 -1.78
C ASP A 98 0.94 -7.65 -2.18
N VAL A 99 -0.20 -8.26 -1.85
CA VAL A 99 -0.51 -9.66 -2.11
C VAL A 99 -1.92 -9.80 -2.67
N ALA A 100 -2.22 -10.92 -3.30
CA ALA A 100 -3.55 -11.22 -3.80
C ALA A 100 -4.58 -11.32 -2.66
N ALA A 101 -5.85 -11.05 -2.94
CA ALA A 101 -6.91 -11.13 -1.94
C ALA A 101 -7.04 -12.53 -1.35
N GLU A 102 -6.84 -13.57 -2.15
CA GLU A 102 -6.90 -14.98 -1.75
C GLU A 102 -5.82 -15.37 -0.71
N ASP A 103 -4.74 -14.62 -0.62
CA ASP A 103 -3.67 -14.87 0.36
C ASP A 103 -4.06 -14.42 1.79
N LYS A 104 -5.08 -13.58 1.92
CA LYS A 104 -5.48 -12.96 3.20
C LYS A 104 -6.97 -13.14 3.55
N LEU A 105 -7.83 -13.40 2.57
CA LEU A 105 -9.27 -13.55 2.74
C LEU A 105 -9.71 -14.97 2.41
N ASP A 106 -10.89 -15.35 2.88
CA ASP A 106 -11.52 -16.58 2.40
C ASP A 106 -11.92 -16.45 0.92
N GLU A 107 -12.10 -17.60 0.26
CA GLU A 107 -12.37 -17.68 -1.18
C GLU A 107 -13.63 -16.91 -1.61
N THR A 108 -14.63 -16.81 -0.72
CA THR A 108 -15.88 -16.13 -1.04
C THR A 108 -15.68 -14.62 -1.04
N ALA A 109 -15.07 -14.09 0.02
CA ALA A 109 -14.79 -12.67 0.15
C ALA A 109 -13.80 -12.19 -0.93
N ALA A 110 -12.75 -12.97 -1.22
CA ALA A 110 -11.77 -12.62 -2.26
C ALA A 110 -12.40 -12.51 -3.66
N LYS A 111 -13.35 -13.40 -4.01
CA LYS A 111 -14.02 -13.38 -5.33
C LYS A 111 -14.98 -12.20 -5.54
N GLU A 112 -15.41 -11.54 -4.48
CA GLU A 112 -16.26 -10.35 -4.58
C GLU A 112 -15.45 -9.07 -4.90
N LEU A 113 -14.12 -9.14 -4.75
CA LEU A 113 -13.23 -8.02 -5.02
C LEU A 113 -12.77 -8.03 -6.47
N VAL A 114 -12.49 -6.81 -6.98
CA VAL A 114 -11.86 -6.61 -8.29
C VAL A 114 -10.41 -6.21 -8.07
N ASP A 115 -9.48 -7.04 -8.54
CA ASP A 115 -8.04 -6.76 -8.43
C ASP A 115 -7.57 -5.84 -9.58
N HIS A 116 -6.83 -4.81 -9.19
CA HIS A 116 -6.19 -3.86 -10.11
C HIS A 116 -4.69 -3.83 -9.82
N GLN A 117 -3.89 -4.55 -10.58
CA GLN A 117 -2.43 -4.48 -10.47
C GLN A 117 -1.93 -3.13 -11.01
N VAL A 118 -1.40 -2.29 -10.12
CA VAL A 118 -0.98 -0.91 -10.45
C VAL A 118 0.54 -0.74 -10.55
N CYS A 119 1.31 -1.58 -9.85
CA CYS A 119 2.78 -1.51 -9.88
C CYS A 119 3.42 -2.83 -9.43
N VAL A 120 4.75 -2.87 -9.52
CA VAL A 120 5.60 -3.86 -8.85
C VAL A 120 6.37 -3.15 -7.75
N VAL A 121 6.37 -3.73 -6.55
CA VAL A 121 7.09 -3.18 -5.40
C VAL A 121 8.41 -3.93 -5.24
N THR A 122 9.54 -3.21 -5.28
CA THR A 122 10.86 -3.75 -4.93
C THR A 122 11.09 -3.54 -3.44
N MET A 123 11.46 -4.59 -2.73
CA MET A 123 11.75 -4.57 -1.30
C MET A 123 13.23 -4.80 -1.05
N ALA A 124 13.78 -4.10 -0.06
CA ALA A 124 15.17 -4.21 0.32
C ALA A 124 15.30 -4.51 1.82
N PRO A 125 16.20 -5.42 2.21
CA PRO A 125 16.66 -5.46 3.59
C PRO A 125 17.47 -4.19 3.88
N ILE A 126 17.26 -3.64 5.07
CA ILE A 126 17.91 -2.43 5.55
C ILE A 126 18.53 -2.66 6.91
N VAL A 127 19.67 -2.06 7.15
CA VAL A 127 20.39 -2.11 8.43
C VAL A 127 20.64 -0.72 8.98
N ASN A 128 20.83 -0.64 10.29
CA ASN A 128 21.38 0.55 10.94
C ASN A 128 22.73 0.94 10.33
N LYS A 129 23.05 2.23 10.26
CA LYS A 129 24.31 2.72 9.68
C LYS A 129 25.55 2.14 10.35
N ASP A 130 25.53 1.93 11.66
CA ASP A 130 26.67 1.37 12.38
C ASP A 130 27.03 -0.03 11.88
N VAL A 131 26.03 -0.86 11.57
CA VAL A 131 26.21 -2.21 11.01
C VAL A 131 26.84 -2.14 9.62
N ALA A 132 26.35 -1.24 8.77
CA ALA A 132 26.87 -1.06 7.41
C ALA A 132 28.31 -0.50 7.42
N GLU A 133 28.60 0.49 8.28
CA GLU A 133 29.93 1.08 8.46
C GLU A 133 30.93 0.05 9.02
N ALA A 134 30.46 -0.91 9.82
CA ALA A 134 31.26 -2.03 10.29
C ALA A 134 31.51 -3.11 9.23
N GLY A 135 30.97 -2.95 8.00
CA GLY A 135 31.31 -3.76 6.83
C GLY A 135 30.21 -4.70 6.33
N VAL A 136 29.02 -4.74 6.94
CA VAL A 136 27.89 -5.56 6.47
C VAL A 136 27.18 -4.83 5.33
N LYS A 137 27.59 -5.11 4.09
CA LYS A 137 27.00 -4.51 2.88
C LYS A 137 26.29 -5.52 1.99
N SER A 138 26.62 -6.81 2.15
CA SER A 138 26.01 -7.92 1.44
C SER A 138 25.84 -9.08 2.39
N LEU A 139 24.74 -9.81 2.25
CA LEU A 139 24.47 -11.08 2.95
C LEU A 139 24.15 -12.12 1.88
N THR A 140 24.60 -13.36 2.09
CA THR A 140 24.04 -14.45 1.27
C THR A 140 22.58 -14.68 1.65
N LYS A 141 21.83 -15.25 0.73
CA LYS A 141 20.42 -15.59 1.00
C LYS A 141 20.27 -16.49 2.22
N GLU A 142 21.19 -17.46 2.41
CA GLU A 142 21.22 -18.33 3.57
C GLU A 142 21.50 -17.57 4.88
N GLN A 143 22.41 -16.58 4.85
CA GLN A 143 22.66 -15.71 6.00
C GLN A 143 21.43 -14.88 6.35
N LEU A 144 20.78 -14.30 5.34
CA LEU A 144 19.54 -13.53 5.53
C LEU A 144 18.45 -14.41 6.17
N ILE A 145 18.21 -15.61 5.63
CA ILE A 145 17.27 -16.57 6.19
C ILE A 145 17.65 -16.94 7.63
N SER A 146 18.94 -17.19 7.91
CA SER A 146 19.41 -17.54 9.25
C SER A 146 19.18 -16.43 10.27
N ILE A 147 19.35 -15.18 9.86
CA ILE A 147 19.09 -13.99 10.67
C ILE A 147 17.59 -13.87 10.96
N PHE A 148 16.76 -13.82 9.92
CA PHE A 148 15.32 -13.59 10.11
C PHE A 148 14.60 -14.76 10.78
N THR A 149 15.11 -15.98 10.68
CA THR A 149 14.59 -17.14 11.44
C THR A 149 15.12 -17.21 12.88
N GLY A 150 15.96 -16.25 13.30
CA GLY A 150 16.51 -16.20 14.66
C GLY A 150 17.60 -17.24 14.98
N LYS A 151 18.16 -17.91 13.96
CA LYS A 151 19.26 -18.88 14.13
C LYS A 151 20.60 -18.17 14.31
N THR A 152 20.80 -17.05 13.60
CA THR A 152 21.95 -16.15 13.77
C THR A 152 21.50 -14.92 14.54
N THR A 153 22.11 -14.66 15.69
CA THR A 153 21.70 -13.60 16.62
C THR A 153 22.81 -12.58 16.89
N ASN A 154 23.97 -12.75 16.28
CA ASN A 154 25.09 -11.81 16.42
C ASN A 154 25.71 -11.54 15.04
N TRP A 155 26.00 -10.29 14.74
CA TRP A 155 26.55 -9.87 13.45
C TRP A 155 27.92 -10.48 13.12
N LYS A 156 28.74 -10.83 14.13
CA LYS A 156 30.05 -11.47 13.89
C LYS A 156 29.94 -12.82 13.18
N ASP A 157 28.82 -13.51 13.33
CA ASP A 157 28.60 -14.83 12.71
C ASP A 157 28.40 -14.73 11.19
N VAL A 158 28.17 -13.51 10.70
CA VAL A 158 28.03 -13.19 9.26
C VAL A 158 29.07 -12.17 8.77
N GLY A 159 30.16 -11.97 9.54
CA GLY A 159 31.29 -11.13 9.15
C GLY A 159 31.17 -9.66 9.57
N GLY A 160 30.19 -9.33 10.39
CA GLY A 160 29.99 -8.00 10.98
C GLY A 160 30.67 -7.81 12.34
N PRO A 161 30.29 -6.77 13.10
CA PRO A 161 30.82 -6.49 14.43
C PRO A 161 30.35 -7.53 15.47
N ASP A 162 31.04 -7.61 16.62
CA ASP A 162 30.55 -8.39 17.76
C ASP A 162 29.42 -7.63 18.46
N GLU A 163 28.24 -7.68 17.88
CA GLU A 163 27.03 -6.99 18.30
C GLU A 163 25.80 -7.87 18.04
N ASP A 164 24.83 -7.82 18.94
CA ASP A 164 23.61 -8.60 18.80
C ASP A 164 22.72 -8.03 17.68
N ILE A 165 22.12 -8.94 16.92
CA ILE A 165 21.16 -8.59 15.87
C ILE A 165 19.81 -8.26 16.50
N VAL A 166 19.27 -7.08 16.16
CA VAL A 166 17.93 -6.66 16.55
C VAL A 166 17.01 -6.75 15.32
N LEU A 167 16.10 -7.72 15.33
CA LEU A 167 15.12 -7.85 14.25
C LEU A 167 14.00 -6.84 14.41
N VAL A 168 13.70 -6.10 13.33
CA VAL A 168 12.51 -5.27 13.20
C VAL A 168 11.62 -5.90 12.14
N THR A 169 10.54 -6.55 12.57
CA THR A 169 9.68 -7.39 11.76
C THR A 169 8.28 -6.80 11.62
N ARG A 170 7.42 -7.51 10.91
CA ARG A 170 6.03 -7.12 10.69
C ARG A 170 5.07 -8.21 11.18
N PRO A 171 3.81 -7.88 11.52
CA PRO A 171 2.80 -8.86 11.90
C PRO A 171 2.42 -9.77 10.69
N GLU A 172 1.76 -10.88 10.98
CA GLU A 172 1.30 -11.83 9.94
C GLU A 172 0.29 -11.23 8.95
N SER A 173 -0.43 -10.19 9.36
CA SER A 173 -1.35 -9.44 8.50
C SER A 173 -0.62 -8.67 7.39
N SER A 174 0.68 -8.38 7.55
CA SER A 174 1.47 -7.61 6.59
C SER A 174 1.63 -8.33 5.25
N GLY A 175 1.28 -7.63 4.16
CA GLY A 175 1.58 -8.08 2.81
C GLY A 175 3.06 -7.96 2.48
N THR A 176 3.73 -6.91 2.99
CA THR A 176 5.17 -6.71 2.85
C THR A 176 5.95 -7.88 3.47
N ARG A 177 5.53 -8.36 4.67
CA ARG A 177 6.08 -9.58 5.27
C ARG A 177 5.86 -10.80 4.39
N ALA A 178 4.64 -11.03 3.94
CA ALA A 178 4.32 -12.19 3.11
C ALA A 178 5.16 -12.22 1.82
N THR A 179 5.35 -11.06 1.18
CA THR A 179 6.19 -10.92 -0.01
C THR A 179 7.66 -11.15 0.31
N PHE A 180 8.18 -10.56 1.38
CA PHE A 180 9.57 -10.76 1.82
C PHE A 180 9.86 -12.22 2.19
N GLN A 181 8.98 -12.87 2.93
CA GLN A 181 9.08 -14.30 3.24
C GLN A 181 9.13 -15.16 1.98
N LYS A 182 8.23 -14.88 1.03
CA LYS A 182 8.14 -15.67 -0.21
C LYS A 182 9.39 -15.59 -1.07
N TYR A 183 9.94 -14.39 -1.26
CA TYR A 183 11.01 -14.16 -2.23
C TYR A 183 12.42 -14.08 -1.62
N ALA A 184 12.56 -13.49 -0.44
CA ALA A 184 13.85 -13.32 0.22
C ALA A 184 14.16 -14.44 1.22
N LEU A 185 13.14 -15.01 1.87
CA LEU A 185 13.32 -16.06 2.87
C LEU A 185 12.93 -17.47 2.41
N ASP A 186 12.67 -17.68 1.11
CA ASP A 186 12.23 -18.98 0.53
C ASP A 186 11.04 -19.61 1.29
N GLY A 187 10.12 -18.77 1.78
CA GLY A 187 8.94 -19.20 2.53
C GLY A 187 9.22 -19.55 4.00
N ASN A 188 10.44 -19.32 4.51
CA ASN A 188 10.71 -19.52 5.91
C ASN A 188 10.05 -18.43 6.76
N GLU A 189 9.51 -18.82 7.91
CA GLU A 189 8.87 -17.93 8.87
C GLU A 189 9.89 -17.08 9.61
N GLU A 190 9.56 -15.80 9.84
CA GLU A 190 10.33 -14.92 10.70
C GLU A 190 10.24 -15.36 12.17
N ALA A 191 11.30 -15.12 12.93
CA ALA A 191 11.31 -15.44 14.35
C ALA A 191 10.21 -14.68 15.11
N SER A 192 9.45 -15.40 15.93
CA SER A 192 8.29 -14.85 16.66
C SER A 192 8.65 -14.06 17.92
N ASN A 193 9.91 -14.13 18.37
CA ASN A 193 10.40 -13.45 19.56
C ASN A 193 11.28 -12.25 19.22
N THR A 194 10.88 -11.50 18.20
CA THR A 194 11.60 -10.32 17.72
C THR A 194 11.47 -9.16 18.69
N SER A 195 12.46 -8.28 18.69
CA SER A 195 12.53 -7.15 19.60
C SER A 195 11.48 -6.07 19.28
N MET A 196 11.11 -5.92 18.00
CA MET A 196 10.21 -4.88 17.51
C MET A 196 9.34 -5.41 16.37
N GLU A 197 8.03 -5.14 16.43
CA GLU A 197 7.09 -5.47 15.38
C GLU A 197 6.26 -4.25 15.03
N THR A 198 6.10 -3.94 13.74
CA THR A 198 5.25 -2.87 13.24
C THR A 198 4.82 -3.13 11.80
N ASP A 199 3.58 -2.78 11.45
CA ASP A 199 3.10 -2.88 10.07
C ASP A 199 3.30 -1.58 9.25
N ASP A 200 3.66 -0.49 9.89
CA ASP A 200 3.97 0.78 9.22
C ASP A 200 5.43 0.84 8.75
N SER A 201 5.62 1.07 7.44
CA SER A 201 6.96 1.12 6.83
C SER A 201 7.80 2.29 7.30
N GLY A 202 7.19 3.45 7.59
CA GLY A 202 7.90 4.62 8.12
C GLY A 202 8.37 4.41 9.56
N VAL A 203 7.53 3.75 10.38
CA VAL A 203 7.88 3.36 11.75
C VAL A 203 8.97 2.31 11.73
N LEU A 204 8.90 1.30 10.84
CA LEU A 204 9.95 0.28 10.69
C LEU A 204 11.29 0.94 10.34
N LEU A 205 11.30 1.82 9.35
CA LEU A 205 12.49 2.58 8.96
C LEU A 205 13.08 3.36 10.15
N THR A 206 12.23 4.03 10.92
CA THR A 206 12.63 4.79 12.11
C THR A 206 13.23 3.87 13.19
N ASN A 207 12.64 2.70 13.42
CA ASN A 207 13.13 1.73 14.38
C ASN A 207 14.51 1.19 13.99
N VAL A 208 14.71 0.83 12.70
CA VAL A 208 16.03 0.39 12.21
C VAL A 208 17.06 1.51 12.33
N LYS A 209 16.71 2.73 11.94
CA LYS A 209 17.58 3.90 12.03
C LYS A 209 18.06 4.19 13.44
N SER A 210 17.18 4.06 14.43
CA SER A 210 17.43 4.48 15.82
C SER A 210 17.98 3.37 16.73
N THR A 211 18.09 2.13 16.22
CA THR A 211 18.47 0.98 17.02
C THR A 211 19.77 0.36 16.50
N ASN A 212 20.81 0.35 17.33
CA ASN A 212 22.08 -0.28 16.98
C ASN A 212 21.87 -1.78 16.74
N GLY A 213 22.61 -2.34 15.80
CA GLY A 213 22.49 -3.75 15.43
C GLY A 213 21.20 -4.12 14.71
N ALA A 214 20.33 -3.15 14.38
CA ALA A 214 19.02 -3.43 13.79
C ALA A 214 19.10 -3.81 12.30
N ILE A 215 18.22 -4.74 11.93
CA ILE A 215 17.88 -5.11 10.55
C ILE A 215 16.37 -5.20 10.40
N GLY A 216 15.85 -4.75 9.26
CA GLY A 216 14.47 -4.87 8.85
C GLY A 216 14.37 -4.87 7.32
N TYR A 217 13.19 -4.60 6.77
CA TYR A 217 12.98 -4.52 5.32
C TYR A 217 11.84 -3.55 4.99
N VAL A 218 12.02 -2.80 3.90
CA VAL A 218 11.03 -1.83 3.39
C VAL A 218 10.99 -1.82 1.87
N ALA A 219 9.94 -1.23 1.30
CA ALA A 219 9.91 -0.89 -0.11
C ALA A 219 10.94 0.21 -0.42
N LEU A 220 11.58 0.15 -1.59
CA LEU A 220 12.58 1.14 -2.03
C LEU A 220 12.03 2.57 -2.06
N SER A 221 10.72 2.75 -2.23
CA SER A 221 10.06 4.07 -2.20
C SER A 221 10.27 4.83 -0.89
N TYR A 222 10.60 4.14 0.21
CA TYR A 222 10.94 4.76 1.50
C TYR A 222 12.41 5.17 1.62
N LEU A 223 13.27 4.76 0.69
CA LEU A 223 14.72 4.98 0.74
C LEU A 223 15.15 6.15 -0.15
N THR A 224 14.36 7.22 -0.16
CA THR A 224 14.67 8.43 -0.93
C THR A 224 15.59 9.37 -0.13
N GLY A 225 16.59 9.95 -0.80
CA GLY A 225 17.54 10.85 -0.15
C GLY A 225 18.40 10.15 0.92
N ASP A 226 18.71 10.83 2.02
CA ASP A 226 19.38 10.21 3.19
C ASP A 226 18.32 9.66 4.16
N ALA A 227 17.91 8.42 3.96
CA ALA A 227 16.95 7.75 4.81
C ALA A 227 17.51 7.45 6.23
N GLY A 228 18.82 7.54 6.40
CA GLY A 228 19.49 7.29 7.68
C GLY A 228 19.69 5.80 8.02
N VAL A 229 19.48 4.93 7.06
CA VAL A 229 19.77 3.49 7.05
C VAL A 229 20.52 3.14 5.78
N GLU A 230 21.08 1.93 5.72
CA GLU A 230 21.73 1.42 4.52
C GLU A 230 21.04 0.15 4.04
N THR A 231 20.97 -0.02 2.72
CA THR A 231 20.51 -1.28 2.11
C THR A 231 21.58 -2.35 2.20
N VAL A 232 21.14 -3.60 2.24
CA VAL A 232 22.04 -4.75 2.17
C VAL A 232 21.76 -5.52 0.89
N ALA A 233 22.81 -5.75 0.10
CA ALA A 233 22.73 -6.61 -1.07
C ALA A 233 22.44 -8.06 -0.66
N ILE A 234 21.75 -8.81 -1.52
CA ILE A 234 21.54 -10.26 -1.35
C ILE A 234 22.36 -10.96 -2.43
N ASP A 235 23.27 -11.85 -2.04
CA ASP A 235 24.18 -12.53 -2.95
C ASP A 235 24.93 -11.56 -3.89
N ASP A 236 25.36 -10.43 -3.33
CA ASP A 236 26.03 -9.32 -4.04
C ASP A 236 25.15 -8.61 -5.11
N VAL A 237 23.84 -8.84 -5.09
CA VAL A 237 22.87 -8.12 -5.92
C VAL A 237 22.30 -6.95 -5.12
N GLU A 238 22.59 -5.74 -5.56
CA GLU A 238 22.07 -4.51 -4.95
C GLU A 238 20.55 -4.39 -5.21
N PRO A 239 19.76 -3.97 -4.21
CA PRO A 239 18.34 -3.72 -4.41
C PRO A 239 18.14 -2.40 -5.17
N THR A 240 17.88 -2.51 -6.47
CA THR A 240 17.58 -1.40 -7.37
C THR A 240 16.27 -1.65 -8.11
N LEU A 241 15.78 -0.66 -8.86
CA LEU A 241 14.61 -0.83 -9.72
C LEU A 241 14.89 -1.72 -10.94
N GLU A 242 16.16 -2.04 -11.21
CA GLU A 242 16.58 -2.84 -12.36
C GLU A 242 16.85 -4.31 -12.00
N ASN A 243 16.98 -4.62 -10.69
CA ASN A 243 17.32 -5.96 -10.18
C ASN A 243 16.17 -6.61 -9.45
#